data_b2f2541ecc65c1bca1fc4f006c8f00bc
#
_entry.id   b2f2541ecc65c1bca1fc4f006c8f00bc
#
_cell.length_a   1.000
_cell.length_b   1.000
_cell.length_c   1.000
_cell.angle_alpha   90.00
_cell.angle_beta   90.00
_cell.angle_gamma   90.00
#
_symmetry.space_group_name_H-M   'P 1'
#
loop_
_entity.id
_entity.type
_entity.pdbx_description
1 polymer ?
#
loop_
_entity_poly.entity_id
_entity_poly.type
_entity_poly.pdbx_seq_one_letter_code
_entity_poly.pdbx_strand_id
1 'polypeptide(L)'
;MNRQILNHYIDEYKLNFERVNQEEIYKWKAVKCYQDNWNVDAENFYEMLLSSLRMTKNLLDSGQYFPLRMLVLYAEHRPNEVRQLFRNLYNLEEDLYERIESFQLGINAVHDEFFENKKSYQDPRAIIVYLVLRYPKRYFFYKFEMFKQFSEKLELIYKPVKGHFENIGHFNNICELVRYELSLDQELLKLHKNRITADCYYDENLNILTQDFIYSVSRHLSQTFITVSPTLTETEETMVLSTDLTSSTEQISFLGKTVNFIQNGIENKRLGDLGELWVMKHEIEKLKEANKHNLIDKVKHTSKDEGDGTGFDILSFDREGNKIFIEVKTTKGKKNSTFFVTRNELEKSKIEKANYYLYRLYNYNELLDTADLLIIKGDLTNLCEFPTTYKINLTND
;
A
#
# COMPACT_ATOMS: atom_id res chain seq x y z
N MET A 1 -5.58 -7.18 3.90
CA MET A 1 -5.26 -7.31 5.36
C MET A 1 -6.48 -7.86 6.05
N ASN A 2 -6.36 -8.91 6.81
CA ASN A 2 -7.49 -9.49 7.53
C ASN A 2 -7.84 -8.60 8.74
N ARG A 3 -9.04 -8.02 8.75
CA ARG A 3 -9.50 -7.08 9.79
C ARG A 3 -9.66 -7.77 11.17
N GLN A 4 -10.03 -9.04 11.20
CA GLN A 4 -10.18 -9.77 12.45
C GLN A 4 -8.81 -10.01 13.09
N ILE A 5 -7.79 -10.35 12.28
CA ILE A 5 -6.41 -10.47 12.75
C ILE A 5 -5.89 -9.11 13.22
N LEU A 6 -6.18 -8.03 12.50
CA LEU A 6 -5.77 -6.68 12.92
C LEU A 6 -6.39 -6.30 14.27
N ASN A 7 -7.71 -6.47 14.43
CA ASN A 7 -8.40 -6.15 15.68
C ASN A 7 -7.86 -6.98 16.86
N HIS A 8 -7.60 -8.27 16.62
CA HIS A 8 -6.94 -9.09 17.64
C HIS A 8 -5.57 -8.52 18.07
N TYR A 9 -4.74 -8.09 17.10
CA TYR A 9 -3.45 -7.47 17.44
C TYR A 9 -3.59 -6.10 18.11
N ILE A 10 -4.65 -5.34 17.81
CA ILE A 10 -4.97 -4.10 18.53
C ILE A 10 -5.27 -4.40 20.00
N ASP A 11 -6.07 -5.43 20.28
CA ASP A 11 -6.36 -5.87 21.66
C ASP A 11 -5.11 -6.38 22.37
N GLU A 12 -4.30 -7.21 21.70
CA GLU A 12 -3.02 -7.67 22.23
C GLU A 12 -2.04 -6.51 22.51
N TYR A 13 -2.01 -5.50 21.65
CA TYR A 13 -1.19 -4.31 21.84
C TYR A 13 -1.64 -3.52 23.09
N LYS A 14 -2.97 -3.35 23.29
CA LYS A 14 -3.52 -2.70 24.47
C LYS A 14 -3.17 -3.48 25.76
N LEU A 15 -3.33 -4.80 25.73
CA LEU A 15 -2.98 -5.66 26.86
C LEU A 15 -1.49 -5.58 27.25
N ASN A 16 -0.62 -5.40 26.27
CA ASN A 16 0.83 -5.29 26.45
C ASN A 16 1.35 -3.84 26.48
N PHE A 17 0.45 -2.85 26.50
CA PHE A 17 0.79 -1.44 26.24
C PHE A 17 1.88 -0.89 27.15
N GLU A 18 1.83 -1.18 28.44
CA GLU A 18 2.82 -0.64 29.39
C GLU A 18 4.22 -1.20 29.12
N ARG A 19 4.34 -2.50 28.86
CA ARG A 19 5.61 -3.14 28.51
C ARG A 19 6.17 -2.57 27.20
N VAL A 20 5.34 -2.50 26.16
CA VAL A 20 5.74 -1.91 24.86
C VAL A 20 6.16 -0.45 25.04
N ASN A 21 5.41 0.32 25.84
CA ASN A 21 5.74 1.72 26.10
C ASN A 21 7.12 1.88 26.76
N GLN A 22 7.47 1.05 27.73
CA GLN A 22 8.79 1.11 28.35
C GLN A 22 9.93 0.86 27.37
N GLU A 23 9.73 -0.04 26.41
CA GLU A 23 10.72 -0.38 25.38
C GLU A 23 10.80 0.64 24.25
N GLU A 24 9.67 1.28 23.86
CA GLU A 24 9.55 1.99 22.58
C GLU A 24 9.30 3.49 22.71
N ILE A 25 9.06 4.04 23.90
CA ILE A 25 8.78 5.47 24.14
C ILE A 25 9.89 6.39 23.60
N TYR A 26 11.11 5.87 23.45
CA TYR A 26 12.24 6.62 22.91
C TYR A 26 11.97 7.21 21.52
N LYS A 27 11.05 6.64 20.73
CA LYS A 27 10.69 7.15 19.41
C LYS A 27 10.11 8.56 19.48
N TRP A 28 9.15 8.77 20.39
CA TRP A 28 8.55 10.09 20.62
C TRP A 28 9.57 11.10 21.19
N LYS A 29 10.43 10.62 22.07
CA LYS A 29 11.52 11.46 22.64
C LYS A 29 12.55 11.83 21.58
N ALA A 30 12.91 10.92 20.68
CA ALA A 30 13.83 11.18 19.59
C ALA A 30 13.27 12.22 18.60
N VAL A 31 11.99 12.08 18.21
CA VAL A 31 11.32 13.06 17.36
C VAL A 31 11.24 14.43 18.04
N LYS A 32 10.84 14.50 19.32
CA LYS A 32 10.81 15.75 20.09
C LYS A 32 12.17 16.41 20.14
N CYS A 33 13.20 15.66 20.49
CA CYS A 33 14.57 16.15 20.55
C CYS A 33 15.03 16.72 19.20
N TYR A 34 14.72 16.05 18.11
CA TYR A 34 15.07 16.52 16.78
C TYR A 34 14.32 17.81 16.42
N GLN A 35 13.00 17.86 16.61
CA GLN A 35 12.18 19.04 16.33
C GLN A 35 12.62 20.27 17.13
N ASP A 36 13.05 20.08 18.38
CA ASP A 36 13.47 21.18 19.25
C ASP A 36 14.86 21.75 18.90
N ASN A 37 15.72 20.95 18.29
CA ASN A 37 17.13 21.33 18.08
C ASN A 37 17.51 21.56 16.60
N TRP A 38 16.71 21.02 15.64
CA TRP A 38 17.07 21.08 14.24
C TRP A 38 16.95 22.50 13.65
N ASN A 39 18.05 23.02 13.17
CA ASN A 39 18.13 24.24 12.39
C ASN A 39 19.21 24.11 11.30
N VAL A 40 18.78 23.92 10.04
CA VAL A 40 19.72 23.74 8.91
C VAL A 40 20.63 24.95 8.67
N ASP A 41 20.20 26.14 9.13
CA ASP A 41 20.92 27.40 8.98
C ASP A 41 21.76 27.77 10.22
N ALA A 42 21.90 26.86 11.19
CA ALA A 42 22.76 27.07 12.35
C ALA A 42 24.20 27.38 11.93
N GLU A 43 24.84 28.32 12.58
CA GLU A 43 26.23 28.72 12.33
C GLU A 43 27.16 27.51 12.47
N ASN A 44 27.08 26.77 13.60
CA ASN A 44 27.76 25.51 13.79
C ASN A 44 26.83 24.34 13.48
N PHE A 45 26.85 23.87 12.23
CA PHE A 45 26.00 22.77 11.77
C PHE A 45 26.31 21.45 12.47
N TYR A 46 27.57 21.17 12.75
CA TYR A 46 27.99 19.94 13.42
C TYR A 46 27.40 19.83 14.83
N GLU A 47 27.56 20.86 15.66
CA GLU A 47 27.01 20.87 17.02
C GLU A 47 25.46 20.83 17.01
N MET A 48 24.83 21.53 16.08
CA MET A 48 23.39 21.46 15.89
C MET A 48 22.94 20.04 15.55
N LEU A 49 23.65 19.37 14.62
CA LEU A 49 23.33 17.99 14.22
C LEU A 49 23.49 17.00 15.39
N LEU A 50 24.59 17.12 16.16
CA LEU A 50 24.80 16.32 17.38
C LEU A 50 23.64 16.50 18.37
N SER A 51 23.27 17.74 18.64
CA SER A 51 22.17 18.06 19.55
C SER A 51 20.85 17.50 19.08
N SER A 52 20.55 17.60 17.77
CA SER A 52 19.33 17.10 17.17
C SER A 52 19.24 15.57 17.21
N LEU A 53 20.35 14.86 17.02
CA LEU A 53 20.39 13.40 16.91
C LEU A 53 20.71 12.67 18.23
N ARG A 54 20.93 13.38 19.35
CA ARG A 54 21.38 12.75 20.62
C ARG A 54 20.47 11.64 21.15
N MET A 55 19.16 11.67 20.82
CA MET A 55 18.18 10.69 21.28
C MET A 55 17.86 9.60 20.22
N THR A 56 18.58 9.58 19.08
CA THR A 56 18.24 8.73 17.94
C THR A 56 19.01 7.40 17.87
N LYS A 57 19.87 7.11 18.86
CA LYS A 57 20.72 5.92 18.86
C LYS A 57 19.94 4.62 18.58
N ASN A 58 18.81 4.41 19.21
CA ASN A 58 17.99 3.20 19.03
C ASN A 58 17.29 3.12 17.67
N LEU A 59 17.12 4.25 16.99
CA LEU A 59 16.56 4.30 15.63
C LEU A 59 17.61 4.02 14.57
N LEU A 60 18.81 4.54 14.75
CA LEU A 60 19.87 4.57 13.74
C LEU A 60 20.98 3.55 13.98
N ASP A 61 21.49 3.41 15.22
CA ASP A 61 22.58 2.50 15.51
C ASP A 61 22.08 1.21 16.17
N SER A 62 22.39 0.04 15.62
CA SER A 62 22.05 -1.24 16.22
C SER A 62 23.01 -2.37 15.75
N GLY A 63 23.55 -3.14 16.67
CA GLY A 63 24.46 -4.25 16.34
C GLY A 63 25.66 -3.79 15.50
N GLN A 64 25.75 -4.26 14.26
CA GLN A 64 26.78 -3.90 13.28
C GLN A 64 26.33 -2.85 12.26
N TYR A 65 25.30 -2.09 12.54
CA TYR A 65 24.72 -1.06 11.68
C TYR A 65 24.84 0.29 12.37
N PHE A 66 25.61 1.24 11.79
CA PHE A 66 26.07 2.46 12.44
C PHE A 66 25.85 3.75 11.65
N PRO A 67 24.67 4.01 11.09
CA PRO A 67 24.45 5.22 10.28
C PRO A 67 24.60 6.53 11.08
N LEU A 68 24.22 6.55 12.36
CA LEU A 68 24.38 7.73 13.21
C LEU A 68 25.86 8.13 13.37
N ARG A 69 26.69 7.16 13.73
CA ARG A 69 28.13 7.41 13.94
C ARG A 69 28.81 7.90 12.66
N MET A 70 28.44 7.30 11.52
CA MET A 70 29.01 7.69 10.23
C MET A 70 28.54 9.08 9.82
N LEU A 71 27.26 9.40 9.97
CA LEU A 71 26.72 10.72 9.66
C LEU A 71 27.38 11.83 10.48
N VAL A 72 27.56 11.59 11.79
CA VAL A 72 28.25 12.53 12.70
C VAL A 72 29.68 12.75 12.23
N LEU A 73 30.42 11.70 11.86
CA LEU A 73 31.78 11.80 11.35
C LEU A 73 31.83 12.61 10.04
N TYR A 74 30.90 12.40 9.13
CA TYR A 74 30.86 13.19 7.88
C TYR A 74 30.56 14.67 8.17
N ALA A 75 29.65 14.97 9.06
CA ALA A 75 29.32 16.34 9.43
C ALA A 75 30.45 17.05 10.17
N GLU A 76 31.27 16.33 10.92
CA GLU A 76 32.48 16.88 11.56
C GLU A 76 33.53 17.36 10.53
N HIS A 77 33.72 16.59 9.47
CA HIS A 77 34.76 16.86 8.48
C HIS A 77 34.28 17.62 7.25
N ARG A 78 32.99 17.48 6.88
CA ARG A 78 32.35 18.08 5.71
C ARG A 78 30.97 18.69 6.08
N PRO A 79 30.93 19.66 7.03
CA PRO A 79 29.66 20.18 7.53
C PRO A 79 28.81 20.85 6.45
N ASN A 80 29.41 21.54 5.49
CA ASN A 80 28.67 22.25 4.44
C ASN A 80 28.06 21.29 3.41
N GLU A 81 28.79 20.26 3.02
CA GLU A 81 28.31 19.23 2.10
C GLU A 81 27.15 18.46 2.73
N VAL A 82 27.28 18.00 3.97
CA VAL A 82 26.22 17.30 4.70
C VAL A 82 25.02 18.22 4.90
N ARG A 83 25.20 19.51 5.23
CA ARG A 83 24.15 20.52 5.31
C ARG A 83 23.36 20.60 4.00
N GLN A 84 24.09 20.67 2.86
CA GLN A 84 23.43 20.78 1.55
C GLN A 84 22.64 19.51 1.21
N LEU A 85 23.17 18.33 1.55
CA LEU A 85 22.43 17.07 1.37
C LEU A 85 21.12 17.06 2.16
N PHE A 86 21.11 17.56 3.40
CA PHE A 86 19.88 17.67 4.18
C PHE A 86 18.90 18.71 3.61
N ARG A 87 19.39 19.85 3.08
CA ARG A 87 18.53 20.82 2.39
C ARG A 87 17.80 20.17 1.21
N ASN A 88 18.53 19.43 0.40
CA ASN A 88 17.97 18.74 -0.76
C ASN A 88 16.98 17.62 -0.32
N LEU A 89 17.35 16.80 0.68
CA LEU A 89 16.50 15.74 1.21
C LEU A 89 15.15 16.28 1.74
N TYR A 90 15.18 17.48 2.31
CA TYR A 90 14.01 18.11 2.92
C TYR A 90 13.24 19.05 1.98
N ASN A 91 13.63 19.15 0.71
CA ASN A 91 12.89 19.87 -0.31
C ASN A 91 11.66 19.06 -0.75
N LEU A 92 10.48 19.43 -0.27
CA LEU A 92 9.23 18.72 -0.52
C LEU A 92 8.65 18.94 -1.93
N GLU A 93 9.25 19.82 -2.73
CA GLU A 93 8.85 20.07 -4.12
C GLU A 93 9.36 18.98 -5.09
N GLU A 94 10.37 18.20 -4.64
CA GLU A 94 10.97 17.13 -5.42
C GLU A 94 10.39 15.75 -5.03
N ASP A 95 10.48 14.79 -5.95
CA ASP A 95 10.01 13.43 -5.70
C ASP A 95 10.77 12.76 -4.54
N LEU A 96 10.05 11.95 -3.76
CA LEU A 96 10.62 11.29 -2.58
C LEU A 96 11.77 10.34 -2.93
N TYR A 97 11.63 9.57 -4.01
CA TYR A 97 12.64 8.58 -4.39
C TYR A 97 13.88 9.26 -4.91
N GLU A 98 13.72 10.31 -5.72
CA GLU A 98 14.83 11.13 -6.22
C GLU A 98 15.62 11.79 -5.07
N ARG A 99 14.93 12.30 -4.06
CA ARG A 99 15.57 12.88 -2.85
C ARG A 99 16.34 11.85 -2.05
N ILE A 100 15.79 10.64 -1.86
CA ILE A 100 16.47 9.55 -1.14
C ILE A 100 17.70 9.11 -1.91
N GLU A 101 17.58 8.90 -3.23
CA GLU A 101 18.69 8.49 -4.08
C GLU A 101 19.81 9.54 -4.14
N SER A 102 19.45 10.81 -4.36
CA SER A 102 20.38 11.94 -4.37
C SER A 102 21.14 12.08 -3.06
N PHE A 103 20.44 11.96 -1.92
CA PHE A 103 21.07 11.98 -0.60
C PHE A 103 22.04 10.81 -0.45
N GLN A 104 21.62 9.60 -0.83
CA GLN A 104 22.45 8.41 -0.72
C GLN A 104 23.72 8.50 -1.58
N LEU A 105 23.59 8.96 -2.82
CA LEU A 105 24.75 9.18 -3.72
C LEU A 105 25.70 10.24 -3.16
N GLY A 106 25.18 11.38 -2.73
CA GLY A 106 26.00 12.46 -2.19
C GLY A 106 26.71 12.10 -0.90
N ILE A 107 26.05 11.41 0.02
CA ILE A 107 26.68 10.99 1.29
C ILE A 107 27.71 9.87 1.07
N ASN A 108 27.52 9.00 0.06
CA ASN A 108 28.49 8.00 -0.33
C ASN A 108 29.73 8.67 -0.95
N ALA A 109 29.58 9.73 -1.75
CA ALA A 109 30.69 10.49 -2.25
C ALA A 109 31.55 11.09 -1.11
N VAL A 110 30.89 11.66 -0.09
CA VAL A 110 31.57 12.12 1.14
C VAL A 110 32.27 10.96 1.86
N HIS A 111 31.62 9.79 1.95
CA HIS A 111 32.19 8.60 2.58
C HIS A 111 33.48 8.15 1.91
N ASP A 112 33.48 8.09 0.57
CA ASP A 112 34.59 7.57 -0.24
C ASP A 112 35.87 8.45 -0.14
N GLU A 113 35.72 9.71 0.29
CA GLU A 113 36.89 10.57 0.60
C GLU A 113 37.68 10.09 1.84
N PHE A 114 37.03 9.38 2.77
CA PHE A 114 37.62 9.00 4.06
C PHE A 114 37.89 7.50 4.18
N PHE A 115 37.14 6.66 3.44
CA PHE A 115 37.17 5.22 3.65
C PHE A 115 37.18 4.44 2.34
N GLU A 116 38.21 3.64 2.15
CA GLU A 116 38.25 2.60 1.14
C GLU A 116 37.57 1.32 1.67
N ASN A 117 36.67 0.72 0.87
CA ASN A 117 36.08 -0.60 1.14
C ASN A 117 35.24 -0.73 2.44
N LYS A 118 34.76 0.35 3.01
CA LYS A 118 33.81 0.34 4.15
C LYS A 118 32.41 0.68 3.68
N LYS A 119 31.41 0.43 4.55
CA LYS A 119 30.01 0.80 4.29
C LYS A 119 29.71 2.14 4.94
N SER A 120 29.04 3.04 4.22
CA SER A 120 28.54 4.30 4.76
C SER A 120 27.39 4.12 5.74
N TYR A 121 26.66 2.99 5.64
CA TYR A 121 25.40 2.69 6.35
C TYR A 121 24.27 3.70 6.09
N GLN A 122 24.42 4.61 5.12
CA GLN A 122 23.40 5.59 4.74
C GLN A 122 22.48 4.98 3.67
N ASP A 123 21.76 3.97 4.06
CA ASP A 123 20.78 3.28 3.21
C ASP A 123 19.39 3.95 3.31
N PRO A 124 18.41 3.58 2.47
CA PRO A 124 17.05 4.14 2.52
C PRO A 124 16.39 4.06 3.90
N ARG A 125 16.72 3.04 4.72
CA ARG A 125 16.20 2.92 6.08
C ARG A 125 16.68 4.09 6.97
N ALA A 126 17.99 4.41 6.94
CA ALA A 126 18.52 5.54 7.71
C ALA A 126 17.94 6.87 7.20
N ILE A 127 17.88 7.04 5.87
CA ILE A 127 17.39 8.28 5.25
C ILE A 127 15.93 8.52 5.60
N ILE A 128 15.08 7.48 5.60
CA ILE A 128 13.68 7.60 6.04
C ILE A 128 13.59 8.00 7.52
N VAL A 129 14.49 7.54 8.39
CA VAL A 129 14.51 8.02 9.78
C VAL A 129 14.72 9.54 9.82
N TYR A 130 15.64 10.10 9.02
CA TYR A 130 15.83 11.56 8.95
C TYR A 130 14.58 12.29 8.46
N LEU A 131 13.88 11.73 7.47
CA LEU A 131 12.61 12.26 6.97
C LEU A 131 11.52 12.25 8.04
N VAL A 132 11.37 11.16 8.80
CA VAL A 132 10.40 11.08 9.91
C VAL A 132 10.74 12.08 11.02
N LEU A 133 12.02 12.18 11.40
CA LEU A 133 12.46 13.14 12.41
C LEU A 133 12.10 14.58 12.02
N ARG A 134 12.22 14.94 10.74
CA ARG A 134 11.91 16.28 10.21
C ARG A 134 10.43 16.50 9.96
N TYR A 135 9.73 15.49 9.42
CA TYR A 135 8.34 15.55 9.01
C TYR A 135 7.51 14.39 9.60
N PRO A 136 7.38 14.33 10.95
CA PRO A 136 6.74 13.20 11.63
C PRO A 136 5.25 13.04 11.29
N LYS A 137 4.60 14.11 10.78
CA LYS A 137 3.20 14.07 10.30
C LYS A 137 3.06 13.49 8.88
N ARG A 138 4.18 13.27 8.15
CA ARG A 138 4.15 12.90 6.73
C ARG A 138 4.73 11.51 6.47
N TYR A 139 5.70 11.06 7.25
CA TYR A 139 6.43 9.83 7.02
C TYR A 139 6.33 8.86 8.19
N PHE A 140 6.58 7.57 7.92
CA PHE A 140 6.60 6.50 8.91
C PHE A 140 8.00 5.86 8.98
N PHE A 141 8.47 5.49 10.19
CA PHE A 141 9.72 4.75 10.33
C PHE A 141 9.65 3.41 9.61
N TYR A 142 10.49 3.24 8.61
CA TYR A 142 10.52 2.04 7.78
C TYR A 142 11.67 1.10 8.17
N LYS A 143 11.39 -0.21 8.20
CA LYS A 143 12.39 -1.27 8.30
C LYS A 143 11.87 -2.49 7.54
N PHE A 144 12.64 -2.98 6.57
CA PHE A 144 12.24 -4.10 5.71
C PHE A 144 11.76 -5.33 6.49
N GLU A 145 12.56 -5.81 7.47
CA GLU A 145 12.22 -7.00 8.25
C GLU A 145 10.96 -6.82 9.11
N MET A 146 10.70 -5.61 9.59
CA MET A 146 9.46 -5.27 10.29
C MET A 146 8.26 -5.38 9.34
N PHE A 147 8.34 -4.75 8.17
CA PHE A 147 7.28 -4.80 7.19
C PHE A 147 7.01 -6.22 6.69
N LYS A 148 8.09 -6.99 6.41
CA LYS A 148 7.98 -8.39 6.00
C LYS A 148 7.21 -9.22 7.03
N GLN A 149 7.63 -9.17 8.30
CA GLN A 149 6.98 -9.93 9.38
C GLN A 149 5.54 -9.47 9.63
N PHE A 150 5.29 -8.16 9.58
CA PHE A 150 3.93 -7.63 9.68
C PHE A 150 3.06 -8.13 8.52
N SER A 151 3.56 -8.11 7.29
CA SER A 151 2.86 -8.61 6.11
C SER A 151 2.52 -10.10 6.21
N GLU A 152 3.41 -10.89 6.78
CA GLU A 152 3.20 -12.33 7.02
C GLU A 152 2.11 -12.55 8.08
N LYS A 153 2.20 -11.85 9.22
CA LYS A 153 1.27 -12.00 10.35
C LYS A 153 -0.16 -11.50 10.04
N LEU A 154 -0.28 -10.47 9.23
CA LEU A 154 -1.58 -9.90 8.81
C LEU A 154 -2.08 -10.49 7.49
N GLU A 155 -1.41 -11.52 6.95
CA GLU A 155 -1.76 -12.18 5.69
C GLU A 155 -1.94 -11.19 4.52
N LEU A 156 -1.07 -10.16 4.47
CA LEU A 156 -1.15 -9.17 3.39
C LEU A 156 -0.85 -9.83 2.03
N ILE A 157 -1.55 -9.38 1.00
CA ILE A 157 -1.35 -9.84 -0.38
C ILE A 157 0.05 -9.46 -0.85
N TYR A 158 0.45 -8.21 -0.63
CA TYR A 158 1.79 -7.76 -0.98
C TYR A 158 2.85 -8.42 -0.10
N LYS A 159 3.81 -9.06 -0.73
CA LYS A 159 4.96 -9.69 -0.06
C LYS A 159 6.21 -8.85 -0.33
N PRO A 160 6.76 -8.16 0.68
CA PRO A 160 7.93 -7.30 0.49
C PRO A 160 9.15 -8.09 0.00
N VAL A 161 9.86 -7.56 -1.00
CA VAL A 161 11.10 -8.13 -1.56
C VAL A 161 12.28 -7.27 -1.17
N LYS A 162 13.32 -7.88 -0.59
CA LYS A 162 14.49 -7.16 -0.08
C LYS A 162 15.17 -6.34 -1.18
N GLY A 163 15.44 -5.08 -0.91
CA GLY A 163 16.14 -4.16 -1.82
C GLY A 163 15.21 -3.44 -2.81
N HIS A 164 13.93 -3.74 -2.86
CA HIS A 164 12.99 -3.05 -3.74
C HIS A 164 12.47 -1.75 -3.11
N PHE A 165 12.62 -0.63 -3.81
CA PHE A 165 12.14 0.68 -3.37
C PHE A 165 10.61 0.76 -3.23
N GLU A 166 9.88 0.01 -4.05
CA GLU A 166 8.42 -0.09 -4.04
C GLU A 166 7.86 -0.50 -2.66
N ASN A 167 8.64 -1.25 -1.87
CA ASN A 167 8.27 -1.59 -0.51
C ASN A 167 7.92 -0.37 0.34
N ILE A 168 8.56 0.78 0.12
CA ILE A 168 8.32 2.02 0.90
C ILE A 168 6.93 2.56 0.61
N GLY A 169 6.52 2.59 -0.67
CA GLY A 169 5.19 3.01 -1.08
C GLY A 169 4.11 2.10 -0.51
N HIS A 170 4.29 0.78 -0.64
CA HIS A 170 3.36 -0.20 -0.07
C HIS A 170 3.30 -0.11 1.46
N PHE A 171 4.43 0.07 2.12
CA PHE A 171 4.46 0.24 3.57
C PHE A 171 3.70 1.49 4.01
N ASN A 172 3.89 2.63 3.34
CA ASN A 172 3.17 3.85 3.64
C ASN A 172 1.65 3.66 3.50
N ASN A 173 1.19 3.00 2.43
CA ASN A 173 -0.22 2.68 2.24
C ASN A 173 -0.77 1.83 3.39
N ILE A 174 -0.05 0.79 3.82
CA ILE A 174 -0.43 -0.03 4.97
C ILE A 174 -0.47 0.80 6.26
N CYS A 175 0.51 1.67 6.48
CA CYS A 175 0.53 2.55 7.64
C CYS A 175 -0.71 3.46 7.69
N GLU A 176 -1.12 4.05 6.57
CA GLU A 176 -2.31 4.92 6.50
C GLU A 176 -3.59 4.19 6.93
N LEU A 177 -3.67 2.90 6.65
CA LEU A 177 -4.82 2.09 7.05
C LEU A 177 -4.80 1.67 8.48
N VAL A 178 -3.67 1.15 8.91
CA VAL A 178 -3.47 0.81 10.31
C VAL A 178 -3.74 2.05 11.15
N ARG A 179 -3.25 3.22 10.74
CA ARG A 179 -3.52 4.49 11.39
C ARG A 179 -5.01 4.81 11.50
N TYR A 180 -5.74 4.60 10.40
CA TYR A 180 -7.20 4.78 10.41
C TYR A 180 -7.87 3.87 11.42
N GLU A 181 -7.58 2.56 11.41
CA GLU A 181 -8.19 1.61 12.35
C GLU A 181 -7.81 1.92 13.82
N LEU A 182 -6.55 2.28 14.09
CA LEU A 182 -6.12 2.71 15.44
C LEU A 182 -6.84 3.99 15.89
N SER A 183 -7.15 4.91 14.98
CA SER A 183 -7.86 6.16 15.30
C SER A 183 -9.32 5.95 15.73
N LEU A 184 -9.90 4.78 15.44
CA LEU A 184 -11.27 4.43 15.85
C LEU A 184 -11.32 3.86 17.27
N ASP A 185 -10.20 3.36 17.82
CA ASP A 185 -10.14 2.74 19.15
C ASP A 185 -9.91 3.78 20.26
N GLN A 186 -11.00 4.18 20.92
CA GLN A 186 -10.98 5.21 21.95
C GLN A 186 -10.16 4.81 23.20
N GLU A 187 -10.12 3.53 23.53
CA GLU A 187 -9.32 3.01 24.64
C GLU A 187 -7.82 3.15 24.35
N LEU A 188 -7.39 2.73 23.15
CA LEU A 188 -6.02 2.89 22.69
C LEU A 188 -5.61 4.36 22.65
N LEU A 189 -6.46 5.24 22.12
CA LEU A 189 -6.17 6.69 22.07
C LEU A 189 -6.01 7.28 23.46
N LYS A 190 -6.79 6.82 24.45
CA LYS A 190 -6.64 7.23 25.84
C LYS A 190 -5.31 6.75 26.43
N LEU A 191 -4.93 5.49 26.20
CA LEU A 191 -3.63 4.96 26.61
C LEU A 191 -2.48 5.75 25.97
N HIS A 192 -2.58 5.98 24.66
CA HIS A 192 -1.60 6.76 23.90
C HIS A 192 -1.44 8.19 24.45
N LYS A 193 -2.54 8.89 24.69
CA LYS A 193 -2.50 10.24 25.26
C LYS A 193 -1.84 10.29 26.63
N ASN A 194 -2.12 9.30 27.47
CA ASN A 194 -1.58 9.24 28.82
C ASN A 194 -0.07 8.99 28.88
N ARG A 195 0.51 8.29 27.87
CA ARG A 195 1.97 8.03 27.83
C ARG A 195 2.80 9.20 27.35
N ILE A 196 2.17 10.21 26.69
CA ILE A 196 2.88 11.36 26.14
C ILE A 196 3.19 12.35 27.25
N THR A 197 4.46 12.47 27.59
CA THR A 197 5.01 13.41 28.58
C THR A 197 5.63 14.63 27.91
N ALA A 198 6.04 15.64 28.67
CA ALA A 198 6.58 16.90 28.12
C ALA A 198 7.87 16.72 27.27
N ASP A 199 8.61 15.63 27.48
CA ASP A 199 9.80 15.26 26.73
C ASP A 199 9.49 14.38 25.49
N CYS A 200 8.21 14.12 25.21
CA CYS A 200 7.72 13.40 24.04
C CYS A 200 7.15 14.34 22.98
N TYR A 201 7.30 13.98 21.71
CA TYR A 201 6.58 14.63 20.61
C TYR A 201 5.09 14.33 20.72
N TYR A 202 4.25 15.36 20.57
CA TYR A 202 2.81 15.19 20.52
C TYR A 202 2.39 14.66 19.15
N ASP A 203 2.13 13.35 19.08
CA ASP A 203 1.83 12.60 17.85
C ASP A 203 0.36 12.75 17.44
N GLU A 204 -0.04 13.97 17.09
CA GLU A 204 -1.41 14.33 16.71
C GLU A 204 -1.98 13.44 15.58
N ASN A 205 -1.11 13.11 14.61
CA ASN A 205 -1.49 12.32 13.45
C ASN A 205 -1.37 10.81 13.66
N LEU A 206 -0.95 10.36 14.83
CA LEU A 206 -0.76 8.95 15.19
C LEU A 206 0.27 8.20 14.31
N ASN A 207 1.15 8.89 13.62
CA ASN A 207 2.11 8.26 12.72
C ASN A 207 3.15 7.43 13.49
N ILE A 208 3.63 7.94 14.64
CA ILE A 208 4.59 7.20 15.47
C ILE A 208 3.86 6.06 16.17
N LEU A 209 2.63 6.26 16.67
CA LEU A 209 1.80 5.21 17.24
C LEU A 209 1.57 4.07 16.23
N THR A 210 1.24 4.42 14.99
CA THR A 210 1.01 3.45 13.91
C THR A 210 2.25 2.58 13.66
N GLN A 211 3.41 3.22 13.54
CA GLN A 211 4.64 2.48 13.33
C GLN A 211 5.03 1.66 14.57
N ASP A 212 4.79 2.18 15.76
CA ASP A 212 5.02 1.47 17.02
C ASP A 212 4.13 0.22 17.14
N PHE A 213 2.87 0.33 16.77
CA PHE A 213 1.97 -0.81 16.68
C PHE A 213 2.48 -1.86 15.67
N ILE A 214 2.82 -1.45 14.43
CA ILE A 214 3.35 -2.35 13.40
C ILE A 214 4.64 -3.04 13.87
N TYR A 215 5.53 -2.30 14.53
CA TYR A 215 6.75 -2.85 15.10
C TYR A 215 6.44 -3.85 16.23
N SER A 216 5.50 -3.53 17.09
CA SER A 216 5.08 -4.40 18.20
C SER A 216 4.47 -5.70 17.68
N VAL A 217 3.58 -5.65 16.71
CA VAL A 217 3.04 -6.84 16.02
C VAL A 217 4.18 -7.67 15.46
N SER A 218 5.16 -7.05 14.80
CA SER A 218 6.26 -7.78 14.17
C SER A 218 7.22 -8.43 15.17
N ARG A 219 7.44 -7.82 16.36
CA ARG A 219 8.53 -8.19 17.28
C ARG A 219 8.11 -8.64 18.66
N HIS A 220 7.09 -8.03 19.24
CA HIS A 220 6.74 -8.16 20.65
C HIS A 220 5.50 -9.02 20.90
N LEU A 221 4.57 -9.06 19.92
CA LEU A 221 3.34 -9.81 20.06
C LEU A 221 3.46 -11.20 19.46
N SER A 222 2.96 -12.20 20.17
CA SER A 222 3.02 -13.59 19.75
C SER A 222 2.12 -13.83 18.54
N GLN A 223 2.50 -14.81 17.71
CA GLN A 223 1.64 -15.27 16.64
C GLN A 223 0.57 -16.16 17.27
N THR A 224 -0.64 -15.66 17.42
CA THR A 224 -1.80 -16.47 17.78
C THR A 224 -2.42 -16.98 16.48
N PHE A 225 -2.54 -18.32 16.34
CA PHE A 225 -3.28 -18.92 15.25
C PHE A 225 -4.78 -18.70 15.52
N ILE A 226 -5.33 -17.62 14.97
CA ILE A 226 -6.76 -17.45 14.90
C ILE A 226 -7.19 -18.20 13.64
N THR A 227 -7.96 -19.27 13.82
CA THR A 227 -8.71 -19.88 12.72
C THR A 227 -9.84 -18.92 12.36
N VAL A 228 -9.53 -17.99 11.48
CA VAL A 228 -10.52 -17.04 10.98
C VAL A 228 -11.17 -17.69 9.77
N SER A 229 -12.43 -18.07 9.90
CA SER A 229 -13.28 -18.27 8.73
C SER A 229 -13.42 -16.91 8.04
N PRO A 230 -13.17 -16.79 6.72
CA PRO A 230 -13.37 -15.53 6.00
C PRO A 230 -14.85 -15.14 6.11
N THR A 231 -15.12 -14.13 6.92
CA THR A 231 -16.46 -13.53 6.96
C THR A 231 -16.48 -12.49 5.84
N LEU A 232 -17.05 -12.86 4.72
CA LEU A 232 -17.34 -11.96 3.62
C LEU A 232 -18.46 -11.02 4.09
N THR A 233 -18.13 -9.77 4.41
CA THR A 233 -19.13 -8.72 4.59
C THR A 233 -19.38 -8.09 3.22
N GLU A 234 -20.12 -8.79 2.36
CA GLU A 234 -20.36 -8.40 0.99
C GLU A 234 -21.84 -8.14 0.78
N THR A 235 -22.13 -7.03 0.13
CA THR A 235 -23.40 -6.87 -0.55
C THR A 235 -23.23 -7.47 -1.95
N GLU A 236 -23.78 -8.65 -2.19
CA GLU A 236 -23.85 -9.24 -3.52
C GLU A 236 -25.17 -8.86 -4.18
N GLU A 237 -25.09 -8.16 -5.31
CA GLU A 237 -26.25 -7.83 -6.12
C GLU A 237 -26.11 -8.48 -7.50
N THR A 238 -27.12 -9.19 -7.95
CA THR A 238 -27.15 -9.78 -9.29
C THR A 238 -28.16 -9.07 -10.17
N MET A 239 -27.73 -8.57 -11.33
CA MET A 239 -28.58 -7.98 -12.36
C MET A 239 -28.58 -8.89 -13.60
N VAL A 240 -29.77 -9.36 -13.98
CA VAL A 240 -29.98 -10.05 -15.26
C VAL A 240 -30.47 -9.00 -16.27
N LEU A 241 -29.75 -8.87 -17.39
CA LEU A 241 -30.11 -7.91 -18.44
C LEU A 241 -31.41 -8.31 -19.11
N SER A 242 -32.45 -7.47 -18.97
CA SER A 242 -33.67 -7.52 -19.78
C SER A 242 -33.49 -6.61 -21.01
N THR A 243 -34.21 -6.94 -22.09
CA THR A 243 -34.02 -6.33 -23.43
C THR A 243 -34.52 -4.88 -23.57
N ASP A 244 -34.99 -4.23 -22.50
CA ASP A 244 -35.55 -2.89 -22.56
C ASP A 244 -34.74 -1.89 -21.73
N LEU A 245 -33.76 -1.24 -22.37
CA LEU A 245 -33.11 -0.05 -21.84
C LEU A 245 -33.08 1.06 -22.90
N THR A 246 -33.72 2.17 -22.58
CA THR A 246 -33.73 3.38 -23.41
C THR A 246 -32.40 4.13 -23.29
N SER A 247 -31.80 4.46 -24.43
CA SER A 247 -30.54 5.21 -24.55
C SER A 247 -30.70 6.69 -24.16
N SER A 248 -29.83 7.20 -23.29
CA SER A 248 -29.63 8.63 -23.06
C SER A 248 -28.44 9.14 -23.90
N THR A 249 -28.65 10.19 -24.67
CA THR A 249 -27.59 10.85 -25.45
C THR A 249 -26.87 11.90 -24.59
N GLU A 250 -25.61 11.65 -24.23
CA GLU A 250 -24.74 12.67 -23.63
C GLU A 250 -23.96 13.46 -24.69
N GLN A 251 -23.81 14.77 -24.44
CA GLN A 251 -23.05 15.68 -25.30
C GLN A 251 -21.53 15.51 -25.09
N ILE A 252 -20.78 15.39 -26.16
CA ILE A 252 -19.32 15.33 -26.18
C ILE A 252 -18.74 16.65 -25.65
N SER A 253 -17.97 16.60 -24.55
CA SER A 253 -17.26 17.77 -24.00
C SER A 253 -15.76 17.66 -24.24
N PHE A 254 -15.15 18.72 -24.84
CA PHE A 254 -13.71 18.81 -25.13
C PHE A 254 -12.95 19.54 -24.01
N LEU A 255 -13.01 19.05 -22.77
CA LEU A 255 -12.24 19.62 -21.65
C LEU A 255 -10.91 18.86 -21.49
N GLY A 256 -9.81 19.54 -21.82
CA GLY A 256 -8.46 19.02 -21.58
C GLY A 256 -8.15 18.88 -20.09
N LYS A 257 -7.91 17.65 -19.63
CA LYS A 257 -7.33 17.37 -18.32
C LYS A 257 -5.91 16.88 -18.49
N THR A 258 -4.95 17.49 -17.79
CA THR A 258 -3.59 16.95 -17.72
C THR A 258 -3.62 15.70 -16.84
N VAL A 259 -3.46 14.53 -17.45
CA VAL A 259 -3.48 13.24 -16.76
C VAL A 259 -2.10 12.61 -16.91
N ASN A 260 -1.50 12.18 -15.81
CA ASN A 260 -0.25 11.41 -15.85
C ASN A 260 -0.57 9.96 -16.26
N PHE A 261 -0.60 9.71 -17.57
CA PHE A 261 -1.06 8.45 -18.17
C PHE A 261 -0.24 7.22 -17.72
N ILE A 262 1.05 7.39 -17.45
CA ILE A 262 1.93 6.26 -17.09
C ILE A 262 1.62 5.77 -15.67
N GLN A 263 1.52 6.68 -14.71
CA GLN A 263 1.26 6.35 -13.31
C GLN A 263 -0.15 5.81 -13.10
N ASN A 264 -1.14 6.41 -13.75
CA ASN A 264 -2.52 5.90 -13.73
C ASN A 264 -2.65 4.53 -14.42
N GLY A 265 -1.88 4.25 -15.46
CA GLY A 265 -1.86 2.95 -16.13
C GLY A 265 -1.33 1.83 -15.23
N ILE A 266 -0.25 2.09 -14.47
CA ILE A 266 0.35 1.13 -13.52
C ILE A 266 -0.61 0.88 -12.35
N GLU A 267 -1.21 1.93 -11.78
CA GLU A 267 -2.16 1.79 -10.66
C GLU A 267 -3.45 1.10 -11.09
N ASN A 268 -3.98 1.40 -12.27
CA ASN A 268 -5.18 0.75 -12.80
C ASN A 268 -4.95 -0.73 -13.08
N LYS A 269 -3.78 -1.09 -13.66
CA LYS A 269 -3.41 -2.49 -13.86
C LYS A 269 -3.30 -3.24 -12.51
N ARG A 270 -2.61 -2.65 -11.54
CA ARG A 270 -2.47 -3.23 -10.21
C ARG A 270 -3.81 -3.42 -9.51
N LEU A 271 -4.72 -2.46 -9.62
CA LEU A 271 -6.08 -2.55 -9.08
C LEU A 271 -6.89 -3.64 -9.77
N GLY A 272 -6.73 -3.81 -11.08
CA GLY A 272 -7.31 -4.91 -11.86
C GLY A 272 -6.82 -6.27 -11.35
N ASP A 273 -5.50 -6.46 -11.27
CA ASP A 273 -4.88 -7.70 -10.79
C ASP A 273 -5.36 -8.11 -9.37
N LEU A 274 -5.54 -7.13 -8.48
CA LEU A 274 -6.06 -7.36 -7.13
C LEU A 274 -7.53 -7.79 -7.14
N GLY A 275 -8.34 -7.16 -7.97
CA GLY A 275 -9.76 -7.53 -8.11
C GLY A 275 -9.94 -8.93 -8.71
N GLU A 276 -9.13 -9.31 -9.69
CA GLU A 276 -9.13 -10.66 -10.25
C GLU A 276 -8.77 -11.71 -9.18
N LEU A 277 -7.76 -11.44 -8.35
CA LEU A 277 -7.41 -12.32 -7.22
C LEU A 277 -8.54 -12.42 -6.19
N TRP A 278 -9.22 -11.32 -5.92
CA TRP A 278 -10.37 -11.31 -5.03
C TRP A 278 -11.49 -12.19 -5.58
N VAL A 279 -11.83 -12.05 -6.86
CA VAL A 279 -12.86 -12.86 -7.53
C VAL A 279 -12.48 -14.33 -7.56
N MET A 280 -11.20 -14.67 -7.78
CA MET A 280 -10.73 -16.05 -7.68
C MET A 280 -11.04 -16.69 -6.32
N LYS A 281 -10.79 -15.96 -5.23
CA LYS A 281 -11.11 -16.44 -3.87
C LYS A 281 -12.61 -16.60 -3.68
N HIS A 282 -13.39 -15.60 -4.11
CA HIS A 282 -14.85 -15.61 -4.04
C HIS A 282 -15.44 -16.82 -4.76
N GLU A 283 -14.99 -17.11 -5.98
CA GLU A 283 -15.44 -18.25 -6.76
C GLU A 283 -15.09 -19.60 -6.11
N ILE A 284 -13.90 -19.71 -5.52
CA ILE A 284 -13.48 -20.90 -4.77
C ILE A 284 -14.40 -21.12 -3.56
N GLU A 285 -14.69 -20.08 -2.78
CA GLU A 285 -15.60 -20.20 -1.62
C GLU A 285 -17.04 -20.55 -2.05
N LYS A 286 -17.55 -19.91 -3.10
CA LYS A 286 -18.86 -20.22 -3.69
C LYS A 286 -18.97 -21.70 -4.08
N LEU A 287 -17.92 -22.28 -4.67
CA LEU A 287 -17.90 -23.70 -5.03
C LEU A 287 -17.81 -24.63 -3.81
N LYS A 288 -17.10 -24.22 -2.76
CA LYS A 288 -17.06 -24.94 -1.47
C LYS A 288 -18.45 -24.99 -0.83
N GLU A 289 -19.13 -23.83 -0.74
CA GLU A 289 -20.49 -23.72 -0.20
C GLU A 289 -21.51 -24.55 -0.99
N ALA A 290 -21.32 -24.63 -2.32
CA ALA A 290 -22.13 -25.46 -3.19
C ALA A 290 -21.77 -26.95 -3.16
N ASN A 291 -20.81 -27.39 -2.32
CA ASN A 291 -20.27 -28.75 -2.26
C ASN A 291 -19.70 -29.26 -3.60
N LYS A 292 -19.15 -28.35 -4.42
CA LYS A 292 -18.55 -28.66 -5.74
C LYS A 292 -17.02 -28.73 -5.66
N HIS A 293 -16.47 -29.39 -4.64
CA HIS A 293 -15.04 -29.46 -4.37
C HIS A 293 -14.20 -29.98 -5.56
N ASN A 294 -14.76 -30.84 -6.39
CA ASN A 294 -14.12 -31.39 -7.60
C ASN A 294 -13.95 -30.37 -8.75
N LEU A 295 -14.52 -29.17 -8.62
CA LEU A 295 -14.40 -28.09 -9.61
C LEU A 295 -13.42 -27.01 -9.18
N ILE A 296 -13.03 -26.96 -7.91
CA ILE A 296 -12.14 -25.93 -7.35
C ILE A 296 -10.80 -25.88 -8.12
N ASP A 297 -10.18 -27.04 -8.34
CA ASP A 297 -8.91 -27.14 -9.09
C ASP A 297 -9.03 -26.82 -10.58
N LYS A 298 -10.26 -26.65 -11.08
CA LYS A 298 -10.55 -26.29 -12.48
C LYS A 298 -10.84 -24.81 -12.68
N VAL A 299 -10.95 -24.02 -11.61
CA VAL A 299 -11.01 -22.58 -11.68
C VAL A 299 -9.65 -22.05 -12.17
N LYS A 300 -9.65 -21.20 -13.21
CA LYS A 300 -8.41 -20.72 -13.85
C LYS A 300 -8.39 -19.22 -13.92
N HIS A 301 -7.24 -18.63 -13.64
CA HIS A 301 -6.94 -17.22 -13.85
C HIS A 301 -6.43 -17.04 -15.29
N THR A 302 -7.35 -16.96 -16.25
CA THR A 302 -7.05 -17.04 -17.69
C THR A 302 -6.25 -15.83 -18.18
N SER A 303 -6.56 -14.63 -17.74
CA SER A 303 -5.82 -13.41 -18.11
C SER A 303 -4.33 -13.52 -17.77
N LYS A 304 -3.99 -14.19 -16.67
CA LYS A 304 -2.61 -14.39 -16.21
C LYS A 304 -1.91 -15.57 -16.91
N ASP A 305 -2.63 -16.65 -17.18
CA ASP A 305 -2.06 -17.88 -17.71
C ASP A 305 -1.99 -17.88 -19.25
N GLU A 306 -2.95 -17.24 -19.94
CA GLU A 306 -3.12 -17.25 -21.40
C GLU A 306 -3.00 -15.86 -22.04
N GLY A 307 -3.03 -14.76 -21.20
CA GLY A 307 -2.92 -13.36 -21.63
C GLY A 307 -4.25 -12.68 -21.94
N ASP A 308 -4.21 -11.33 -22.13
CA ASP A 308 -5.38 -10.44 -22.21
C ASP A 308 -6.25 -10.63 -23.50
N GLY A 309 -5.95 -11.61 -24.34
CA GLY A 309 -6.62 -11.82 -25.63
C GLY A 309 -7.88 -12.68 -25.61
N THR A 310 -8.16 -13.36 -24.50
CA THR A 310 -9.21 -14.37 -24.36
C THR A 310 -10.63 -13.80 -24.25
N GLY A 311 -10.74 -12.52 -23.86
CA GLY A 311 -12.00 -11.79 -23.70
C GLY A 311 -12.73 -12.08 -22.38
N PHE A 312 -12.02 -12.64 -21.40
CA PHE A 312 -12.45 -12.82 -20.01
C PHE A 312 -11.24 -13.10 -19.10
N ASP A 313 -11.35 -12.84 -17.83
CA ASP A 313 -10.25 -12.93 -16.87
C ASP A 313 -10.21 -14.27 -16.14
N ILE A 314 -11.37 -14.83 -15.79
CA ILE A 314 -11.47 -16.03 -14.95
C ILE A 314 -12.44 -17.03 -15.56
N LEU A 315 -12.00 -18.30 -15.66
CA LEU A 315 -12.86 -19.42 -15.92
C LEU A 315 -13.31 -20.03 -14.59
N SER A 316 -14.61 -20.13 -14.35
CA SER A 316 -15.19 -20.75 -13.16
C SER A 316 -16.42 -21.60 -13.49
N PHE A 317 -17.21 -21.93 -12.46
CA PHE A 317 -18.41 -22.74 -12.59
C PHE A 317 -19.56 -22.16 -11.75
N ASP A 318 -20.79 -22.32 -12.23
CA ASP A 318 -21.98 -22.01 -11.45
C ASP A 318 -22.25 -23.08 -10.36
N ARG A 319 -23.29 -22.87 -9.56
CA ARG A 319 -23.67 -23.81 -8.48
C ARG A 319 -24.14 -25.16 -9.03
N GLU A 320 -24.60 -25.23 -10.27
CA GLU A 320 -25.02 -26.43 -10.98
C GLU A 320 -23.81 -27.18 -11.55
N GLY A 321 -22.68 -26.51 -11.78
CA GLY A 321 -21.43 -27.04 -12.30
C GLY A 321 -21.22 -26.75 -13.80
N ASN A 322 -22.00 -25.83 -14.39
CA ASN A 322 -21.77 -25.34 -15.74
C ASN A 322 -20.62 -24.36 -15.77
N LYS A 323 -19.84 -24.34 -16.86
CA LYS A 323 -18.76 -23.38 -17.04
C LYS A 323 -19.30 -21.95 -17.16
N ILE A 324 -18.63 -21.00 -16.48
CA ILE A 324 -18.89 -19.58 -16.60
C ILE A 324 -17.58 -18.84 -16.93
N PHE A 325 -17.71 -17.76 -17.68
CA PHE A 325 -16.62 -16.89 -18.14
C PHE A 325 -16.79 -15.54 -17.48
N ILE A 326 -15.84 -15.14 -16.66
CA ILE A 326 -15.96 -13.94 -15.79
C ILE A 326 -14.96 -12.90 -16.25
N GLU A 327 -15.46 -11.72 -16.58
CA GLU A 327 -14.69 -10.49 -16.73
C GLU A 327 -14.77 -9.68 -15.44
N VAL A 328 -13.64 -9.14 -14.99
CA VAL A 328 -13.54 -8.42 -13.71
C VAL A 328 -13.25 -6.95 -13.95
N LYS A 329 -14.08 -6.07 -13.41
CA LYS A 329 -13.87 -4.61 -13.45
C LYS A 329 -13.88 -4.05 -12.04
N THR A 330 -12.73 -3.58 -11.56
CA THR A 330 -12.52 -3.14 -10.17
C THR A 330 -12.43 -1.63 -10.07
N THR A 331 -13.05 -1.05 -9.03
CA THR A 331 -12.92 0.37 -8.70
C THR A 331 -12.97 0.61 -7.19
N LYS A 332 -12.17 1.58 -6.72
CA LYS A 332 -12.29 2.14 -5.35
C LYS A 332 -13.49 3.08 -5.22
N GLY A 333 -14.05 3.51 -6.35
CA GLY A 333 -15.23 4.37 -6.41
C GLY A 333 -16.54 3.64 -6.23
N LYS A 334 -17.64 4.37 -6.43
CA LYS A 334 -19.01 3.86 -6.27
C LYS A 334 -19.41 2.93 -7.42
N LYS A 335 -20.51 2.18 -7.24
CA LYS A 335 -21.12 1.25 -8.19
C LYS A 335 -21.24 1.80 -9.62
N ASN A 336 -21.68 3.04 -9.77
CA ASN A 336 -21.94 3.71 -11.03
C ASN A 336 -20.72 4.44 -11.64
N SER A 337 -19.51 4.20 -11.12
CA SER A 337 -18.30 4.72 -11.74
C SER A 337 -18.11 4.13 -13.13
N THR A 338 -17.88 4.97 -14.14
CA THR A 338 -17.66 4.56 -15.53
C THR A 338 -16.48 3.60 -15.67
N PHE A 339 -16.62 2.59 -16.50
CA PHE A 339 -15.55 1.65 -16.85
C PHE A 339 -15.61 1.30 -18.33
N PHE A 340 -14.52 0.74 -18.85
CA PHE A 340 -14.38 0.40 -20.26
C PHE A 340 -14.38 -1.11 -20.45
N VAL A 341 -15.00 -1.53 -21.56
CA VAL A 341 -15.01 -2.90 -22.06
C VAL A 341 -14.29 -2.94 -23.38
N THR A 342 -13.36 -3.87 -23.54
CA THR A 342 -12.64 -4.04 -24.81
C THR A 342 -13.53 -4.73 -25.86
N ARG A 343 -13.14 -4.66 -27.11
CA ARG A 343 -13.84 -5.36 -28.19
C ARG A 343 -13.87 -6.86 -27.98
N ASN A 344 -12.78 -7.46 -27.50
CA ASN A 344 -12.68 -8.90 -27.28
C ASN A 344 -13.65 -9.35 -26.18
N GLU A 345 -13.74 -8.62 -25.07
CA GLU A 345 -14.67 -8.85 -23.96
C GLU A 345 -16.11 -8.76 -24.44
N LEU A 346 -16.43 -7.71 -25.23
CA LEU A 346 -17.76 -7.55 -25.78
C LEU A 346 -18.15 -8.69 -26.74
N GLU A 347 -17.28 -9.07 -27.68
CA GLU A 347 -17.55 -10.18 -28.60
C GLU A 347 -17.66 -11.52 -27.86
N LYS A 348 -16.83 -11.73 -26.83
CA LYS A 348 -16.92 -12.92 -25.98
C LYS A 348 -18.26 -12.99 -25.25
N SER A 349 -18.77 -11.87 -24.71
CA SER A 349 -20.08 -11.81 -24.05
C SER A 349 -21.24 -12.18 -25.01
N LYS A 350 -21.14 -11.79 -26.29
CA LYS A 350 -22.12 -12.18 -27.33
C LYS A 350 -22.12 -13.67 -27.64
N ILE A 351 -20.91 -14.28 -27.62
CA ILE A 351 -20.74 -15.72 -27.90
C ILE A 351 -21.26 -16.56 -26.75
N GLU A 352 -20.83 -16.26 -25.52
CA GLU A 352 -21.12 -17.09 -24.34
C GLU A 352 -22.48 -16.80 -23.71
N LYS A 353 -23.07 -15.64 -23.99
CA LYS A 353 -24.44 -15.26 -23.55
C LYS A 353 -24.66 -15.51 -22.06
N ALA A 354 -25.61 -16.38 -21.72
CA ALA A 354 -25.95 -16.69 -20.33
C ALA A 354 -24.79 -17.25 -19.48
N ASN A 355 -23.71 -17.68 -20.10
CA ASN A 355 -22.52 -18.15 -19.39
C ASN A 355 -21.44 -17.09 -19.22
N TYR A 356 -21.65 -15.87 -19.75
CA TYR A 356 -20.76 -14.74 -19.56
C TYR A 356 -21.22 -13.88 -18.39
N TYR A 357 -20.28 -13.50 -17.53
CA TYR A 357 -20.50 -12.72 -16.33
C TYR A 357 -19.50 -11.57 -16.26
N LEU A 358 -19.99 -10.36 -16.04
CA LEU A 358 -19.16 -9.22 -15.67
C LEU A 358 -19.28 -9.03 -14.16
N TYR A 359 -18.17 -9.19 -13.44
CA TYR A 359 -18.07 -8.94 -12.01
C TYR A 359 -17.54 -7.53 -11.79
N ARG A 360 -18.42 -6.61 -11.36
CA ARG A 360 -18.06 -5.25 -11.02
C ARG A 360 -17.79 -5.14 -9.53
N LEU A 361 -16.50 -5.11 -9.16
CA LEU A 361 -16.08 -4.78 -7.80
C LEU A 361 -16.07 -3.27 -7.64
N TYR A 362 -16.79 -2.75 -6.64
CA TYR A 362 -16.85 -1.33 -6.31
C TYR A 362 -16.68 -1.12 -4.80
N ASN A 363 -16.42 0.12 -4.36
CA ASN A 363 -15.99 0.39 -2.99
C ASN A 363 -14.82 -0.51 -2.57
N TYR A 364 -14.00 -0.95 -3.53
CA TYR A 364 -12.90 -1.89 -3.25
C TYR A 364 -11.92 -1.28 -2.28
N ASN A 365 -11.80 -1.91 -1.14
CA ASN A 365 -10.78 -1.57 -0.15
C ASN A 365 -9.60 -2.53 -0.28
N GLU A 366 -8.58 -2.08 -0.96
CA GLU A 366 -7.36 -2.83 -1.27
C GLU A 366 -6.65 -3.40 -0.04
N LEU A 367 -6.90 -2.80 1.09
CA LEU A 367 -6.17 -3.03 2.31
C LEU A 367 -6.91 -3.97 3.25
N LEU A 368 -8.23 -3.94 3.21
CA LEU A 368 -9.08 -4.90 3.89
C LEU A 368 -9.40 -6.11 3.00
N ASP A 369 -9.01 -6.04 1.70
CA ASP A 369 -9.39 -7.01 0.67
C ASP A 369 -10.92 -7.24 0.63
N THR A 370 -11.69 -6.15 0.80
CA THR A 370 -13.15 -6.16 0.78
C THR A 370 -13.69 -5.35 -0.39
N ALA A 371 -14.80 -5.77 -0.94
CA ALA A 371 -15.52 -5.08 -2.00
C ALA A 371 -17.02 -5.33 -1.89
N ASP A 372 -17.80 -4.43 -2.48
CA ASP A 372 -19.16 -4.74 -2.89
C ASP A 372 -19.12 -5.31 -4.31
N LEU A 373 -19.95 -6.29 -4.60
CA LEU A 373 -19.97 -7.00 -5.86
C LEU A 373 -21.31 -6.81 -6.59
N LEU A 374 -21.24 -6.29 -7.82
CA LEU A 374 -22.35 -6.34 -8.76
C LEU A 374 -22.05 -7.36 -9.85
N ILE A 375 -22.90 -8.34 -10.02
CA ILE A 375 -22.82 -9.35 -11.07
C ILE A 375 -23.79 -8.98 -12.20
N ILE A 376 -23.24 -8.83 -13.41
CA ILE A 376 -24.01 -8.59 -14.63
C ILE A 376 -23.87 -9.84 -15.50
N LYS A 377 -24.99 -10.47 -15.85
CA LYS A 377 -25.02 -11.71 -16.60
C LYS A 377 -25.54 -11.49 -18.00
N GLY A 378 -24.83 -11.94 -19.01
CA GLY A 378 -25.30 -12.00 -20.39
C GLY A 378 -24.47 -11.17 -21.36
N ASP A 379 -25.06 -10.88 -22.52
CA ASP A 379 -24.49 -10.07 -23.58
C ASP A 379 -24.42 -8.57 -23.16
N LEU A 380 -23.23 -8.03 -23.13
CA LEU A 380 -22.98 -6.66 -22.65
C LEU A 380 -23.30 -5.57 -23.69
N THR A 381 -23.72 -5.94 -24.91
CA THR A 381 -23.94 -4.98 -26.01
C THR A 381 -24.90 -3.85 -25.64
N ASN A 382 -25.95 -4.15 -24.91
CA ASN A 382 -26.97 -3.17 -24.51
C ASN A 382 -26.52 -2.20 -23.40
N LEU A 383 -25.36 -2.47 -22.76
CA LEU A 383 -24.76 -1.58 -21.76
C LEU A 383 -23.73 -0.64 -22.37
N CYS A 384 -23.27 -0.90 -23.60
CA CYS A 384 -22.26 -0.10 -24.26
C CYS A 384 -22.89 1.12 -24.92
N GLU A 385 -22.50 2.32 -24.47
CA GLU A 385 -23.03 3.58 -25.02
C GLU A 385 -22.44 3.89 -26.38
N PHE A 386 -21.09 3.92 -26.51
CA PHE A 386 -20.38 4.22 -27.75
C PHE A 386 -18.92 3.73 -27.73
N PRO A 387 -18.30 3.46 -28.91
CA PRO A 387 -16.88 3.14 -29.00
C PRO A 387 -16.00 4.33 -28.65
N THR A 388 -14.99 4.10 -27.78
CA THR A 388 -14.06 5.16 -27.34
C THR A 388 -12.69 5.11 -28.02
N THR A 389 -12.37 4.00 -28.70
CA THR A 389 -11.07 3.79 -29.35
C THR A 389 -11.23 3.16 -30.73
N TYR A 390 -10.51 3.70 -31.71
CA TYR A 390 -10.47 3.19 -33.08
C TYR A 390 -9.03 2.83 -33.48
N LYS A 391 -8.84 1.67 -34.09
CA LYS A 391 -7.55 1.27 -34.68
C LYS A 391 -7.50 1.72 -36.14
N ILE A 392 -6.49 2.50 -36.52
CA ILE A 392 -6.22 2.89 -37.88
C ILE A 392 -5.04 2.07 -38.39
N ASN A 393 -5.23 1.38 -39.51
CA ASN A 393 -4.15 0.75 -40.26
C ASN A 393 -3.92 1.57 -41.52
N LEU A 394 -2.71 2.10 -41.68
CA LEU A 394 -2.29 2.70 -42.97
C LEU A 394 -1.84 1.52 -43.86
N THR A 395 -2.54 1.29 -44.95
CA THR A 395 -2.07 0.40 -46.02
C THR A 395 -0.97 1.12 -46.77
N ASN A 396 0.23 0.54 -46.85
CA ASN A 396 1.23 1.02 -47.82
C ASN A 396 0.71 0.65 -49.22
N ASP A 397 0.41 1.67 -50.05
CA ASP A 397 0.22 1.51 -51.47
C ASP A 397 1.53 1.13 -52.16
#